data_cae980042b6b3328a9c17378ffa5b60f
#
_entry.id   cae980042b6b3328a9c17378ffa5b60f
#
_cell.length_a   1.000
_cell.length_b   1.000
_cell.length_c   1.000
_cell.angle_alpha   90.00
_cell.angle_beta   90.00
_cell.angle_gamma   90.00
#
_symmetry.space_group_name_H-M   'P 1'
#
loop_
_entity.id
_entity.type
_entity.pdbx_description
1 polymer ?
#
loop_
_entity_poly.entity_id
_entity_poly.type
_entity_poly.pdbx_seq_one_letter_code
_entity_poly.pdbx_strand_id
1 'polypeptide(L)'
;MSVFRDDFLWGGACAANQFEGAWDVDGKGPSVPDLCTNGSHTSPKWVTTAIRSDRLYPSHEAIDFYHHYEEDIALFAEMGFKTFRTSINWTRIFPTGMETEPNEKGLEFYDKVFDCCKKHGIEPLVTISHYELPYALVEKYNGWASRELIEFYMNYCKAIFERYKDKVKYWLTFNEINCGTMPMGAILETGTIRGFEGPTDKVPDNKQERFQALHHQFVASAEAVRYAHDHYPQFKMGCMICFITSFSTGRSSHRLHSTTRPG
;
A
#
# COMPACT_ATOMS: atom_id res chain seq x y z
N MET A 1 21.35 -17.84 24.25
CA MET A 1 21.53 -16.38 24.05
C MET A 1 20.67 -15.99 22.88
N SER A 2 19.87 -14.94 22.99
CA SER A 2 19.09 -14.42 21.87
C SER A 2 20.05 -13.88 20.80
N VAL A 3 19.78 -14.19 19.53
CA VAL A 3 20.52 -13.65 18.38
C VAL A 3 20.11 -12.19 18.11
N PHE A 4 18.94 -11.79 18.61
CA PHE A 4 18.38 -10.45 18.44
C PHE A 4 18.67 -9.59 19.67
N ARG A 5 18.81 -8.29 19.46
CA ARG A 5 18.94 -7.29 20.53
C ARG A 5 17.65 -7.26 21.36
N ASP A 6 17.77 -6.84 22.61
CA ASP A 6 16.62 -6.77 23.53
C ASP A 6 15.57 -5.72 23.09
N ASP A 7 16.00 -4.71 22.32
CA ASP A 7 15.13 -3.66 21.74
C ASP A 7 14.60 -3.98 20.34
N PHE A 8 14.73 -5.24 19.88
CA PHE A 8 14.21 -5.64 18.57
C PHE A 8 12.67 -5.63 18.58
N LEU A 9 12.08 -4.95 17.58
CA LEU A 9 10.64 -4.76 17.50
C LEU A 9 9.99 -5.96 16.80
N TRP A 10 9.48 -6.90 17.57
CA TRP A 10 8.65 -8.00 17.07
C TRP A 10 7.21 -7.53 16.85
N GLY A 11 6.55 -7.97 15.78
CA GLY A 11 5.18 -7.59 15.52
C GLY A 11 4.59 -8.21 14.27
N GLY A 12 3.49 -7.62 13.81
CA GLY A 12 2.74 -8.08 12.65
C GLY A 12 2.39 -6.93 11.71
N ALA A 13 1.77 -7.28 10.57
CA ALA A 13 1.40 -6.34 9.54
C ALA A 13 0.04 -6.65 8.95
N CYS A 14 -0.76 -5.60 8.68
CA CYS A 14 -1.99 -5.68 7.91
C CYS A 14 -2.23 -4.32 7.23
N ALA A 15 -2.58 -4.32 5.94
CA ALA A 15 -2.86 -3.08 5.21
C ALA A 15 -4.31 -2.62 5.40
N ALA A 16 -4.54 -1.32 5.35
CA ALA A 16 -5.86 -0.70 5.53
C ALA A 16 -6.94 -1.36 4.66
N ASN A 17 -6.67 -1.56 3.37
CA ASN A 17 -7.63 -2.20 2.46
C ASN A 17 -7.94 -3.67 2.79
N GLN A 18 -7.12 -4.33 3.61
CA GLN A 18 -7.27 -5.74 3.95
C GLN A 18 -8.16 -5.95 5.18
N PHE A 19 -8.24 -4.97 6.09
CA PHE A 19 -8.84 -5.20 7.40
C PHE A 19 -9.75 -4.07 7.93
N GLU A 20 -9.65 -2.83 7.42
CA GLU A 20 -10.40 -1.71 7.99
C GLU A 20 -11.91 -1.83 7.82
N GLY A 21 -12.39 -2.21 6.65
CA GLY A 21 -13.81 -2.08 6.34
C GLY A 21 -14.28 -0.62 6.27
N ALA A 22 -15.56 -0.37 6.57
CA ALA A 22 -16.14 0.98 6.63
C ALA A 22 -15.78 1.83 5.38
N TRP A 23 -15.92 1.25 4.19
CA TRP A 23 -15.41 1.75 2.91
C TRP A 23 -16.04 3.08 2.45
N ASP A 24 -17.25 3.40 2.93
CA ASP A 24 -18.03 4.60 2.60
C ASP A 24 -18.38 5.46 3.84
N VAL A 25 -17.73 5.17 4.98
CA VAL A 25 -18.01 5.85 6.25
C VAL A 25 -17.12 7.10 6.38
N ASP A 26 -17.69 8.15 7.03
CA ASP A 26 -17.00 9.39 7.40
C ASP A 26 -16.34 10.11 6.22
N GLY A 27 -16.96 10.03 5.04
CA GLY A 27 -16.51 10.73 3.85
C GLY A 27 -15.35 10.08 3.10
N LYS A 28 -15.00 8.83 3.43
CA LYS A 28 -14.05 8.05 2.65
C LYS A 28 -14.52 7.90 1.20
N GLY A 29 -13.64 8.12 0.25
CA GLY A 29 -13.88 7.82 -1.17
C GLY A 29 -13.47 6.39 -1.55
N PRO A 30 -13.90 5.89 -2.74
CA PRO A 30 -13.51 4.59 -3.21
C PRO A 30 -12.03 4.57 -3.64
N SER A 31 -11.32 3.56 -3.19
CA SER A 31 -9.97 3.22 -3.68
C SER A 31 -10.03 2.08 -4.71
N VAL A 32 -8.91 1.82 -5.40
CA VAL A 32 -8.83 0.68 -6.34
C VAL A 32 -9.22 -0.65 -5.71
N PRO A 33 -8.77 -1.03 -4.50
CA PRO A 33 -9.24 -2.24 -3.82
C PRO A 33 -10.76 -2.31 -3.61
N ASP A 34 -11.43 -1.16 -3.40
CA ASP A 34 -12.88 -1.12 -3.17
C ASP A 34 -13.70 -1.45 -4.43
N LEU A 35 -13.04 -1.48 -5.59
CA LEU A 35 -13.62 -1.90 -6.87
C LEU A 35 -13.14 -3.29 -7.31
N CYS A 36 -12.41 -4.00 -6.44
CA CYS A 36 -11.99 -5.37 -6.66
C CYS A 36 -12.91 -6.36 -5.95
N THR A 37 -13.58 -7.22 -6.72
CA THR A 37 -14.49 -8.23 -6.17
C THR A 37 -13.71 -9.37 -5.51
N ASN A 38 -14.43 -10.23 -4.78
CA ASN A 38 -13.88 -11.49 -4.33
C ASN A 38 -13.52 -12.40 -5.53
N GLY A 39 -12.67 -13.39 -5.26
CA GLY A 39 -12.34 -14.49 -6.16
C GLY A 39 -12.40 -15.84 -5.44
N SER A 40 -12.10 -16.90 -6.17
CA SER A 40 -12.00 -18.27 -5.65
C SER A 40 -10.85 -19.00 -6.33
N HIS A 41 -10.61 -20.28 -5.96
CA HIS A 41 -9.64 -21.12 -6.66
C HIS A 41 -9.97 -21.36 -8.14
N THR A 42 -11.21 -21.19 -8.55
CA THR A 42 -11.70 -21.46 -9.91
C THR A 42 -12.16 -20.20 -10.66
N SER A 43 -12.18 -19.05 -9.99
CA SER A 43 -12.66 -17.80 -10.57
C SER A 43 -11.74 -16.64 -10.13
N PRO A 44 -11.14 -15.89 -11.04
CA PRO A 44 -10.33 -14.75 -10.69
C PRO A 44 -11.18 -13.65 -10.03
N LYS A 45 -10.53 -12.77 -9.28
CA LYS A 45 -11.12 -11.48 -8.89
C LYS A 45 -11.45 -10.66 -10.14
N TRP A 46 -12.39 -9.74 -10.02
CA TRP A 46 -12.72 -8.78 -11.05
C TRP A 46 -12.41 -7.37 -10.58
N VAL A 47 -11.99 -6.53 -11.51
CA VAL A 47 -12.05 -5.08 -11.35
C VAL A 47 -13.36 -4.61 -11.98
N THR A 48 -14.10 -3.78 -11.25
CA THR A 48 -15.32 -3.11 -11.75
C THR A 48 -15.07 -1.61 -11.88
N THR A 49 -15.81 -0.94 -12.74
CA THR A 49 -15.73 0.53 -12.89
C THR A 49 -16.71 1.27 -11.97
N ALA A 50 -17.59 0.53 -11.31
CA ALA A 50 -18.54 1.03 -10.32
C ALA A 50 -18.88 -0.06 -9.31
N ILE A 51 -19.30 0.34 -8.11
CA ILE A 51 -19.81 -0.59 -7.10
C ILE A 51 -21.15 -1.17 -7.58
N ARG A 52 -21.28 -2.49 -7.52
CA ARG A 52 -22.44 -3.26 -7.96
C ARG A 52 -23.05 -4.03 -6.81
N SER A 53 -24.36 -3.97 -6.65
CA SER A 53 -25.09 -4.64 -5.56
C SER A 53 -25.12 -6.17 -5.68
N ASP A 54 -24.84 -6.72 -6.87
CA ASP A 54 -24.78 -8.16 -7.15
C ASP A 54 -23.38 -8.76 -6.97
N ARG A 55 -22.42 -7.97 -6.49
CA ARG A 55 -21.04 -8.39 -6.28
C ARG A 55 -20.61 -8.22 -4.84
N LEU A 56 -19.70 -9.08 -4.38
CA LEU A 56 -19.05 -8.98 -3.07
C LEU A 56 -17.67 -8.31 -3.24
N TYR A 57 -17.44 -7.27 -2.45
CA TYR A 57 -16.18 -6.53 -2.38
C TYR A 57 -15.58 -6.74 -0.98
N PRO A 58 -14.55 -7.58 -0.83
CA PRO A 58 -14.04 -7.96 0.49
C PRO A 58 -13.54 -6.80 1.35
N SER A 59 -13.01 -5.73 0.74
CA SER A 59 -12.52 -4.55 1.47
C SER A 59 -13.62 -3.72 2.11
N HIS A 60 -14.88 -3.89 1.70
CA HIS A 60 -16.01 -3.08 2.20
C HIS A 60 -16.31 -3.34 3.67
N GLU A 61 -16.27 -4.62 4.06
CA GLU A 61 -16.50 -5.06 5.45
C GLU A 61 -15.17 -5.48 6.10
N ALA A 62 -14.38 -6.28 5.39
CA ALA A 62 -13.14 -6.88 5.88
C ALA A 62 -13.35 -7.55 7.26
N ILE A 63 -12.63 -7.13 8.30
CA ILE A 63 -12.89 -7.51 9.70
C ILE A 63 -13.41 -6.33 10.53
N ASP A 64 -13.76 -5.24 9.86
CA ASP A 64 -14.30 -4.02 10.47
C ASP A 64 -13.39 -3.41 11.55
N PHE A 65 -12.09 -3.43 11.32
CA PHE A 65 -11.12 -2.80 12.22
C PHE A 65 -11.44 -1.33 12.49
N TYR A 66 -12.10 -0.65 11.56
CA TYR A 66 -12.51 0.75 11.74
C TYR A 66 -13.31 0.95 13.03
N HIS A 67 -14.21 0.02 13.37
CA HIS A 67 -15.02 0.08 14.59
C HIS A 67 -14.42 -0.72 15.76
N HIS A 68 -13.53 -1.69 15.47
CA HIS A 68 -12.98 -2.63 16.47
C HIS A 68 -11.50 -2.42 16.80
N TYR A 69 -10.87 -1.35 16.31
CA TYR A 69 -9.42 -1.12 16.46
C TYR A 69 -8.92 -1.18 17.93
N GLU A 70 -9.72 -0.75 18.91
CA GLU A 70 -9.32 -0.78 20.32
C GLU A 70 -9.15 -2.20 20.84
N GLU A 71 -10.10 -3.08 20.50
CA GLU A 71 -10.08 -4.49 20.88
C GLU A 71 -8.95 -5.22 20.15
N ASP A 72 -8.83 -5.03 18.85
CA ASP A 72 -7.81 -5.69 18.03
C ASP A 72 -6.39 -5.30 18.45
N ILE A 73 -6.14 -4.02 18.74
CA ILE A 73 -4.83 -3.55 19.21
C ILE A 73 -4.53 -4.10 20.61
N ALA A 74 -5.54 -4.23 21.47
CA ALA A 74 -5.36 -4.87 22.77
C ALA A 74 -4.94 -6.36 22.63
N LEU A 75 -5.56 -7.08 21.69
CA LEU A 75 -5.18 -8.46 21.37
C LEU A 75 -3.76 -8.55 20.80
N PHE A 76 -3.34 -7.60 19.94
CA PHE A 76 -1.94 -7.54 19.49
C PHE A 76 -0.96 -7.37 20.65
N ALA A 77 -1.31 -6.54 21.64
CA ALA A 77 -0.49 -6.36 22.82
C ALA A 77 -0.41 -7.64 23.65
N GLU A 78 -1.52 -8.36 23.82
CA GLU A 78 -1.57 -9.67 24.49
C GLU A 78 -0.69 -10.71 23.77
N MET A 79 -0.68 -10.69 22.43
CA MET A 79 0.22 -11.52 21.61
C MET A 79 1.70 -11.13 21.75
N GLY A 80 2.00 -10.02 22.41
CA GLY A 80 3.37 -9.55 22.63
C GLY A 80 3.95 -8.64 21.55
N PHE A 81 3.13 -8.07 20.69
CA PHE A 81 3.60 -7.13 19.65
C PHE A 81 4.29 -5.93 20.28
N LYS A 82 5.42 -5.54 19.69
CA LYS A 82 6.16 -4.31 19.96
C LYS A 82 6.10 -3.33 18.80
N THR A 83 5.69 -3.79 17.64
CA THR A 83 5.38 -2.94 16.48
C THR A 83 4.18 -3.50 15.73
N PHE A 84 3.38 -2.60 15.18
CA PHE A 84 2.30 -2.93 14.28
C PHE A 84 2.49 -2.15 12.97
N ARG A 85 2.70 -2.88 11.87
CA ARG A 85 2.75 -2.27 10.55
C ARG A 85 1.35 -2.20 9.96
N THR A 86 0.91 -0.99 9.62
CA THR A 86 -0.34 -0.76 8.90
C THR A 86 -0.13 0.23 7.76
N SER A 87 -1.18 0.53 6.99
CA SER A 87 -1.20 1.65 6.05
C SER A 87 -2.22 2.69 6.48
N ILE A 88 -2.09 3.91 5.95
CA ILE A 88 -3.14 4.91 5.97
C ILE A 88 -3.86 4.82 4.63
N ASN A 89 -5.18 4.61 4.66
CA ASN A 89 -5.97 4.60 3.43
C ASN A 89 -6.05 6.02 2.86
N TRP A 90 -5.40 6.25 1.72
CA TRP A 90 -5.34 7.57 1.10
C TRP A 90 -6.73 8.20 0.93
N THR A 91 -7.73 7.39 0.56
CA THR A 91 -9.08 7.90 0.30
C THR A 91 -9.87 8.26 1.57
N ARG A 92 -9.40 7.89 2.77
CA ARG A 92 -9.94 8.45 4.02
C ARG A 92 -9.50 9.89 4.24
N ILE A 93 -8.29 10.22 3.79
CA ILE A 93 -7.69 11.55 3.99
C ILE A 93 -8.02 12.48 2.84
N PHE A 94 -7.94 12.01 1.61
CA PHE A 94 -8.30 12.73 0.39
C PHE A 94 -9.19 11.82 -0.47
N PRO A 95 -10.52 11.92 -0.35
CA PRO A 95 -11.48 10.99 -0.95
C PRO A 95 -11.34 10.77 -2.45
N THR A 96 -10.99 11.82 -3.20
CA THR A 96 -10.71 11.73 -4.65
C THR A 96 -9.22 11.82 -4.96
N GLY A 97 -8.38 12.16 -3.97
CA GLY A 97 -6.96 12.43 -4.12
C GLY A 97 -6.64 13.84 -4.64
N MET A 98 -7.63 14.64 -5.02
CA MET A 98 -7.47 15.96 -5.66
C MET A 98 -7.90 17.12 -4.75
N GLU A 99 -8.38 16.86 -3.56
CA GLU A 99 -8.78 17.89 -2.61
C GLU A 99 -7.57 18.73 -2.17
N THR A 100 -7.80 19.98 -1.84
CA THR A 100 -6.78 20.88 -1.26
C THR A 100 -6.66 20.72 0.26
N GLU A 101 -7.76 20.32 0.92
CA GLU A 101 -7.83 20.12 2.35
C GLU A 101 -8.15 18.66 2.68
N PRO A 102 -7.52 18.09 3.71
CA PRO A 102 -7.77 16.72 4.12
C PRO A 102 -9.13 16.58 4.81
N ASN A 103 -9.69 15.38 4.73
CA ASN A 103 -10.86 14.98 5.49
C ASN A 103 -10.49 14.78 6.97
N GLU A 104 -10.95 15.68 7.83
CA GLU A 104 -10.63 15.67 9.26
C GLU A 104 -11.05 14.39 9.96
N LYS A 105 -12.21 13.82 9.61
CA LYS A 105 -12.68 12.57 10.21
C LYS A 105 -11.74 11.37 9.91
N GLY A 106 -11.19 11.35 8.71
CA GLY A 106 -10.17 10.37 8.35
C GLY A 106 -8.88 10.55 9.17
N LEU A 107 -8.44 11.79 9.37
CA LEU A 107 -7.29 12.09 10.22
C LEU A 107 -7.55 11.69 11.68
N GLU A 108 -8.71 12.02 12.25
CA GLU A 108 -9.11 11.66 13.62
C GLU A 108 -9.15 10.15 13.84
N PHE A 109 -9.56 9.37 12.84
CA PHE A 109 -9.55 7.91 12.95
C PHE A 109 -8.14 7.38 13.21
N TYR A 110 -7.16 7.79 12.39
CA TYR A 110 -5.78 7.34 12.58
C TYR A 110 -5.11 7.96 13.82
N ASP A 111 -5.53 9.14 14.28
CA ASP A 111 -5.12 9.64 15.60
C ASP A 111 -5.46 8.64 16.70
N LYS A 112 -6.71 8.15 16.70
CA LYS A 112 -7.20 7.17 17.68
C LYS A 112 -6.44 5.84 17.60
N VAL A 113 -6.21 5.36 16.36
CA VAL A 113 -5.44 4.12 16.13
C VAL A 113 -4.02 4.22 16.68
N PHE A 114 -3.30 5.31 16.36
CA PHE A 114 -1.92 5.48 16.80
C PHE A 114 -1.82 5.75 18.31
N ASP A 115 -2.76 6.48 18.89
CA ASP A 115 -2.83 6.68 20.34
C ASP A 115 -3.12 5.38 21.07
N CYS A 116 -3.99 4.52 20.51
CA CYS A 116 -4.25 3.19 21.03
C CYS A 116 -3.00 2.30 20.96
N CYS A 117 -2.26 2.30 19.86
CA CYS A 117 -0.99 1.59 19.74
C CYS A 117 0.00 2.04 20.83
N LYS A 118 0.18 3.35 21.02
CA LYS A 118 1.06 3.92 22.03
C LYS A 118 0.63 3.55 23.46
N LYS A 119 -0.67 3.59 23.75
CA LYS A 119 -1.24 3.17 25.05
C LYS A 119 -0.85 1.73 25.39
N HIS A 120 -0.76 0.86 24.39
CA HIS A 120 -0.39 -0.54 24.56
C HIS A 120 1.12 -0.83 24.38
N GLY A 121 1.96 0.21 24.23
CA GLY A 121 3.40 0.06 24.05
C GLY A 121 3.79 -0.57 22.70
N ILE A 122 2.95 -0.40 21.69
CA ILE A 122 3.17 -0.86 20.31
C ILE A 122 3.59 0.34 19.46
N GLU A 123 4.75 0.23 18.80
CA GLU A 123 5.26 1.27 17.90
C GLU A 123 4.61 1.14 16.52
N PRO A 124 3.93 2.19 16.00
CA PRO A 124 3.40 2.17 14.64
C PRO A 124 4.52 2.20 13.59
N LEU A 125 4.42 1.32 12.58
CA LEU A 125 5.18 1.38 11.34
C LEU A 125 4.19 1.60 10.19
N VAL A 126 4.19 2.78 9.58
CA VAL A 126 3.13 3.22 8.68
C VAL A 126 3.58 3.16 7.23
N THR A 127 2.82 2.45 6.39
CA THR A 127 2.95 2.48 4.94
C THR A 127 2.04 3.59 4.40
N ILE A 128 2.61 4.55 3.68
CA ILE A 128 1.89 5.70 3.14
C ILE A 128 0.94 5.27 2.02
N SER A 129 1.43 4.45 1.08
CA SER A 129 0.62 3.90 -0.01
C SER A 129 0.74 2.38 -0.04
N HIS A 130 -0.37 1.68 0.19
CA HIS A 130 -0.46 0.23 0.16
C HIS A 130 -1.64 -0.21 -0.71
N TYR A 131 -1.61 0.25 -2.00
CA TYR A 131 -2.60 -0.05 -3.03
C TYR A 131 -3.91 0.77 -2.93
N GLU A 132 -4.07 1.62 -1.91
CA GLU A 132 -5.29 2.40 -1.71
C GLU A 132 -5.32 3.69 -2.58
N LEU A 133 -4.92 3.57 -3.85
CA LEU A 133 -4.99 4.70 -4.79
C LEU A 133 -6.45 5.13 -4.97
N PRO A 134 -6.77 6.44 -4.81
CA PRO A 134 -8.11 6.96 -5.08
C PRO A 134 -8.57 6.63 -6.51
N TYR A 135 -9.74 6.01 -6.64
CA TYR A 135 -10.22 5.57 -7.96
C TYR A 135 -10.49 6.75 -8.91
N ALA A 136 -10.87 7.90 -8.38
CA ALA A 136 -11.01 9.12 -9.18
C ALA A 136 -9.71 9.53 -9.92
N LEU A 137 -8.53 9.21 -9.33
CA LEU A 137 -7.24 9.42 -10.01
C LEU A 137 -7.00 8.39 -11.13
N VAL A 138 -7.55 7.19 -11.00
CA VAL A 138 -7.55 6.20 -12.09
C VAL A 138 -8.41 6.70 -13.24
N GLU A 139 -9.64 7.13 -12.96
CA GLU A 139 -10.58 7.60 -13.99
C GLU A 139 -10.03 8.82 -14.73
N LYS A 140 -9.50 9.79 -14.03
CA LYS A 140 -9.07 11.07 -14.62
C LYS A 140 -7.67 10.98 -15.25
N TYR A 141 -6.73 10.32 -14.57
CA TYR A 141 -5.30 10.39 -14.90
C TYR A 141 -4.70 9.04 -15.34
N ASN A 142 -5.46 7.95 -15.30
CA ASN A 142 -4.96 6.59 -15.47
C ASN A 142 -3.90 6.24 -14.41
N GLY A 143 -4.19 6.55 -13.17
CA GLY A 143 -3.31 6.30 -12.04
C GLY A 143 -1.94 6.93 -12.23
N TRP A 144 -0.91 6.23 -11.80
CA TRP A 144 0.48 6.69 -11.84
C TRP A 144 1.06 6.87 -13.26
N ALA A 145 0.30 6.56 -14.34
CA ALA A 145 0.71 6.92 -15.69
C ALA A 145 0.90 8.44 -15.85
N SER A 146 0.13 9.24 -15.11
CA SER A 146 0.27 10.68 -15.11
C SER A 146 1.26 11.18 -14.05
N ARG A 147 2.06 12.18 -14.43
CA ARG A 147 3.04 12.80 -13.53
C ARG A 147 2.39 13.66 -12.45
N GLU A 148 1.17 14.11 -12.65
CA GLU A 148 0.40 14.91 -11.68
C GLU A 148 0.17 14.15 -10.37
N LEU A 149 0.18 12.82 -10.38
CA LEU A 149 0.05 12.03 -9.17
C LEU A 149 1.17 12.27 -8.16
N ILE A 150 2.34 12.71 -8.60
CA ILE A 150 3.44 13.08 -7.70
C ILE A 150 3.01 14.24 -6.78
N GLU A 151 2.35 15.26 -7.33
CA GLU A 151 1.87 16.42 -6.57
C GLU A 151 0.75 16.02 -5.59
N PHE A 152 -0.23 15.24 -6.06
CA PHE A 152 -1.31 14.74 -5.18
C PHE A 152 -0.78 13.87 -4.04
N TYR A 153 0.17 12.98 -4.35
CA TYR A 153 0.81 12.16 -3.33
C TYR A 153 1.61 13.00 -2.32
N MET A 154 2.33 14.01 -2.78
CA MET A 154 3.07 14.92 -1.89
C MET A 154 2.14 15.76 -1.02
N ASN A 155 0.97 16.19 -1.53
CA ASN A 155 -0.05 16.84 -0.73
C ASN A 155 -0.53 15.91 0.40
N TYR A 156 -0.83 14.67 0.06
CA TYR A 156 -1.20 13.63 1.03
C TYR A 156 -0.09 13.38 2.06
N CYS A 157 1.16 13.20 1.62
CA CYS A 157 2.30 13.01 2.53
C CYS A 157 2.45 14.15 3.53
N LYS A 158 2.36 15.41 3.07
CA LYS A 158 2.49 16.58 3.93
C LYS A 158 1.41 16.62 5.00
N ALA A 159 0.17 16.33 4.64
CA ALA A 159 -0.94 16.30 5.59
C ALA A 159 -0.73 15.26 6.70
N ILE A 160 -0.39 14.01 6.34
CA ILE A 160 -0.21 12.93 7.33
C ILE A 160 1.08 13.10 8.14
N PHE A 161 2.15 13.61 7.55
CA PHE A 161 3.41 13.86 8.28
C PHE A 161 3.20 14.94 9.35
N GLU A 162 2.56 16.06 8.99
CA GLU A 162 2.28 17.12 9.97
C GLU A 162 1.34 16.63 11.07
N ARG A 163 0.28 15.89 10.72
CA ARG A 163 -0.70 15.38 11.69
C ARG A 163 -0.08 14.41 12.69
N TYR A 164 0.76 13.48 12.19
CA TYR A 164 1.23 12.36 13.01
C TYR A 164 2.70 12.44 13.43
N LYS A 165 3.35 13.60 13.27
CA LYS A 165 4.79 13.80 13.56
C LYS A 165 5.23 13.40 14.96
N ASP A 166 4.33 13.46 15.94
CA ASP A 166 4.60 13.11 17.33
C ASP A 166 4.10 11.69 17.69
N LYS A 167 3.44 11.01 16.73
CA LYS A 167 2.82 9.69 16.94
C LYS A 167 3.51 8.58 16.17
N VAL A 168 4.02 8.85 14.99
CA VAL A 168 4.62 7.87 14.09
C VAL A 168 6.06 8.24 13.78
N LYS A 169 6.97 7.31 14.01
CA LYS A 169 8.40 7.46 13.75
C LYS A 169 8.85 6.75 12.48
N TYR A 170 8.24 5.60 12.17
CA TYR A 170 8.65 4.71 11.08
C TYR A 170 7.66 4.77 9.93
N TRP A 171 8.16 5.13 8.75
CA TRP A 171 7.37 5.32 7.54
C TRP A 171 7.92 4.53 6.36
N LEU A 172 7.02 3.91 5.60
CA LEU A 172 7.32 3.29 4.32
C LEU A 172 6.56 4.04 3.23
N THR A 173 7.25 4.50 2.19
CA THR A 173 6.60 5.32 1.13
C THR A 173 5.60 4.50 0.33
N PHE A 174 6.00 3.33 -0.14
CA PHE A 174 5.15 2.40 -0.89
C PHE A 174 5.32 0.98 -0.37
N ASN A 175 4.27 0.19 -0.52
CA ASN A 175 4.34 -1.26 -0.38
C ASN A 175 4.78 -1.88 -1.70
N GLU A 176 5.71 -2.82 -1.67
CA GLU A 176 6.11 -3.66 -2.80
C GLU A 176 6.29 -2.91 -4.13
N ILE A 177 6.87 -1.70 -4.10
CA ILE A 177 6.99 -0.79 -5.24
C ILE A 177 7.54 -1.49 -6.52
N ASN A 178 8.38 -2.52 -6.36
CA ASN A 178 8.92 -3.30 -7.47
C ASN A 178 7.87 -4.22 -8.14
N CYS A 179 6.69 -4.43 -7.54
CA CYS A 179 5.59 -5.15 -8.20
C CYS A 179 5.08 -4.41 -9.43
N GLY A 180 5.30 -3.09 -9.53
CA GLY A 180 5.08 -2.31 -10.76
C GLY A 180 5.88 -2.81 -11.97
N THR A 181 6.90 -3.66 -11.79
CA THR A 181 7.60 -4.31 -12.92
C THR A 181 6.82 -5.47 -13.55
N MET A 182 5.79 -5.97 -12.86
CA MET A 182 4.98 -7.11 -13.31
C MET A 182 3.64 -6.65 -13.91
N PRO A 183 3.08 -7.34 -14.90
CA PRO A 183 1.79 -6.96 -15.51
C PRO A 183 0.65 -6.75 -14.50
N MET A 184 0.54 -7.61 -13.50
CA MET A 184 -0.50 -7.50 -12.47
C MET A 184 -0.33 -6.25 -11.57
N GLY A 185 0.84 -5.64 -11.53
CA GLY A 185 1.09 -4.40 -10.83
C GLY A 185 0.31 -3.21 -11.41
N ALA A 186 -0.21 -3.33 -12.64
CA ALA A 186 -1.08 -2.32 -13.24
C ALA A 186 -2.36 -2.08 -12.43
N ILE A 187 -2.89 -3.07 -11.72
CA ILE A 187 -4.12 -2.95 -10.93
C ILE A 187 -3.82 -2.23 -9.61
N LEU A 188 -3.12 -2.91 -8.72
CA LEU A 188 -3.00 -2.47 -7.32
C LEU A 188 -1.85 -1.48 -7.12
N GLU A 189 -0.72 -1.69 -7.80
CA GLU A 189 0.46 -0.87 -7.59
C GLU A 189 0.34 0.48 -8.29
N THR A 190 0.08 0.48 -9.61
CA THR A 190 0.14 1.70 -10.40
C THR A 190 -1.22 2.29 -10.76
N GLY A 191 -2.31 1.52 -10.66
CA GLY A 191 -3.65 1.97 -11.05
C GLY A 191 -3.77 2.31 -12.54
N THR A 192 -2.96 1.72 -13.41
CA THR A 192 -2.99 1.97 -14.86
C THR A 192 -4.05 1.10 -15.54
N ILE A 193 -5.30 1.26 -15.09
CA ILE A 193 -6.45 0.43 -15.47
C ILE A 193 -7.68 1.25 -15.89
N ARG A 194 -7.48 2.50 -16.31
CA ARG A 194 -8.61 3.38 -16.67
C ARG A 194 -9.56 2.73 -17.69
N GLY A 195 -10.83 2.66 -17.31
CA GLY A 195 -11.90 2.07 -18.14
C GLY A 195 -11.84 0.55 -18.27
N PHE A 196 -10.91 -0.12 -17.61
CA PHE A 196 -10.88 -1.58 -17.59
C PHE A 196 -11.95 -2.12 -16.63
N GLU A 197 -12.74 -3.05 -17.14
CA GLU A 197 -13.65 -3.88 -16.35
C GLU A 197 -13.49 -5.33 -16.78
N GLY A 198 -13.19 -6.22 -15.82
CA GLY A 198 -12.96 -7.62 -16.15
C GLY A 198 -12.15 -8.37 -15.10
N PRO A 199 -11.87 -9.66 -15.36
CA PRO A 199 -11.08 -10.48 -14.48
C PRO A 199 -9.62 -10.00 -14.41
N THR A 200 -9.03 -10.07 -13.22
CA THR A 200 -7.70 -9.52 -12.94
C THR A 200 -6.56 -10.18 -13.75
N ASP A 201 -6.77 -11.41 -14.21
CA ASP A 201 -5.83 -12.13 -15.08
C ASP A 201 -5.91 -11.72 -16.57
N LYS A 202 -6.83 -10.82 -16.92
CA LYS A 202 -7.06 -10.30 -18.28
C LYS A 202 -6.78 -8.81 -18.43
N VAL A 203 -6.16 -8.18 -17.40
CA VAL A 203 -5.77 -6.78 -17.49
C VAL A 203 -4.79 -6.59 -18.65
N PRO A 204 -5.07 -5.65 -19.58
CA PRO A 204 -4.14 -5.33 -20.64
C PRO A 204 -2.82 -4.80 -20.08
N ASP A 205 -1.69 -5.33 -20.54
CA ASP A 205 -0.37 -4.85 -20.15
C ASP A 205 0.20 -3.90 -21.20
N ASN A 206 0.18 -2.61 -20.90
CA ASN A 206 0.99 -1.63 -21.61
C ASN A 206 2.32 -1.45 -20.86
N LYS A 207 3.32 -2.21 -21.24
CA LYS A 207 4.62 -2.22 -20.58
C LYS A 207 5.26 -0.84 -20.49
N GLN A 208 5.21 -0.03 -21.54
CA GLN A 208 5.78 1.32 -21.55
C GLN A 208 5.10 2.22 -20.52
N GLU A 209 3.78 2.21 -20.48
CA GLU A 209 2.99 3.01 -19.54
C GLU A 209 3.21 2.55 -18.09
N ARG A 210 3.22 1.24 -17.85
CA ARG A 210 3.46 0.66 -16.53
C ARG A 210 4.84 1.02 -15.98
N PHE A 211 5.90 0.96 -16.78
CA PHE A 211 7.23 1.39 -16.35
C PHE A 211 7.32 2.91 -16.18
N GLN A 212 6.59 3.70 -16.96
CA GLN A 212 6.48 5.14 -16.75
C GLN A 212 5.78 5.45 -15.43
N ALA A 213 4.70 4.74 -15.12
CA ALA A 213 3.98 4.85 -13.85
C ALA A 213 4.88 4.50 -12.66
N LEU A 214 5.62 3.40 -12.74
CA LEU A 214 6.61 3.01 -11.72
C LEU A 214 7.69 4.08 -11.54
N HIS A 215 8.17 4.69 -12.63
CA HIS A 215 9.13 5.80 -12.55
C HIS A 215 8.54 6.99 -11.75
N HIS A 216 7.28 7.35 -11.98
CA HIS A 216 6.63 8.42 -11.22
C HIS A 216 6.52 8.08 -9.73
N GLN A 217 6.24 6.82 -9.37
CA GLN A 217 6.26 6.38 -7.97
C GLN A 217 7.65 6.48 -7.34
N PHE A 218 8.71 6.11 -8.05
CA PHE A 218 10.07 6.30 -7.54
C PHE A 218 10.39 7.77 -7.29
N VAL A 219 9.98 8.67 -8.20
CA VAL A 219 10.14 10.12 -7.99
C VAL A 219 9.35 10.59 -6.78
N ALA A 220 8.07 10.20 -6.67
CA ALA A 220 7.23 10.55 -5.53
C ALA A 220 7.81 10.03 -4.19
N SER A 221 8.30 8.78 -4.18
CA SER A 221 8.97 8.20 -3.02
C SER A 221 10.20 9.01 -2.62
N ALA A 222 11.05 9.38 -3.58
CA ALA A 222 12.26 10.15 -3.31
C ALA A 222 11.92 11.57 -2.79
N GLU A 223 10.90 12.22 -3.34
CA GLU A 223 10.44 13.54 -2.87
C GLU A 223 9.85 13.47 -1.46
N ALA A 224 9.06 12.44 -1.14
CA ALA A 224 8.53 12.24 0.19
C ALA A 224 9.64 12.01 1.23
N VAL A 225 10.65 11.19 0.89
CA VAL A 225 11.82 10.96 1.76
C VAL A 225 12.60 12.24 1.98
N ARG A 226 12.88 12.99 0.91
CA ARG A 226 13.59 14.27 1.01
C ARG A 226 12.82 15.26 1.90
N TYR A 227 11.53 15.43 1.64
CA TYR A 227 10.68 16.33 2.43
C TYR A 227 10.64 15.93 3.91
N ALA A 228 10.52 14.62 4.19
CA ALA A 228 10.54 14.11 5.56
C ALA A 228 11.88 14.41 6.26
N HIS A 229 13.02 14.17 5.62
CA HIS A 229 14.33 14.46 6.20
C HIS A 229 14.55 15.96 6.46
N ASP A 230 14.04 16.83 5.57
CA ASP A 230 14.21 18.27 5.69
C ASP A 230 13.34 18.88 6.83
N HIS A 231 12.17 18.29 7.11
CA HIS A 231 11.18 18.87 8.03
C HIS A 231 10.98 18.06 9.32
N TYR A 232 11.25 16.75 9.30
CA TYR A 232 10.99 15.82 10.41
C TYR A 232 12.20 14.89 10.64
N PRO A 233 13.32 15.41 11.20
CA PRO A 233 14.58 14.64 11.31
C PRO A 233 14.45 13.38 12.20
N GLN A 234 13.40 13.30 13.02
CA GLN A 234 13.10 12.13 13.84
C GLN A 234 12.54 10.95 13.03
N PHE A 235 12.03 11.18 11.81
CA PHE A 235 11.43 10.12 10.99
C PHE A 235 12.48 9.14 10.48
N LYS A 236 12.07 7.88 10.38
CA LYS A 236 12.82 6.80 9.77
C LYS A 236 12.07 6.36 8.52
N MET A 237 12.58 6.80 7.38
CA MET A 237 11.96 6.57 6.08
C MET A 237 12.50 5.33 5.40
N GLY A 238 11.62 4.57 4.76
CA GLY A 238 11.95 3.39 3.96
C GLY A 238 10.97 3.17 2.82
N CYS A 239 11.15 2.07 2.11
CA CYS A 239 10.23 1.58 1.10
C CYS A 239 10.21 0.05 1.18
N MET A 240 9.04 -0.57 1.01
CA MET A 240 8.93 -2.02 1.05
C MET A 240 9.19 -2.59 -0.33
N ILE A 241 9.98 -3.65 -0.38
CA ILE A 241 10.32 -4.40 -1.59
C ILE A 241 9.81 -5.84 -1.44
N CYS A 242 9.06 -6.31 -2.43
CA CYS A 242 8.71 -7.72 -2.55
C CYS A 242 9.93 -8.50 -3.03
N PHE A 243 10.48 -9.34 -2.17
CA PHE A 243 11.61 -10.20 -2.51
C PHE A 243 11.13 -11.57 -2.99
N ILE A 244 11.14 -11.77 -4.31
CA ILE A 244 10.74 -13.04 -4.93
C ILE A 244 12.01 -13.83 -5.23
N THR A 245 12.20 -14.94 -4.50
CA THR A 245 13.27 -15.90 -4.80
C THR A 245 12.79 -16.91 -5.83
N SER A 246 13.56 -17.08 -6.90
CA SER A 246 13.33 -18.10 -7.90
C SER A 246 14.39 -19.19 -7.77
N PHE A 247 13.97 -20.42 -7.59
CA PHE A 247 14.84 -21.58 -7.63
C PHE A 247 14.64 -22.32 -8.95
N SER A 248 15.73 -22.57 -9.68
CA SER A 248 15.67 -23.46 -10.84
C SER A 248 15.43 -24.88 -10.38
N THR A 249 14.30 -25.47 -10.72
CA THR A 249 14.00 -26.89 -10.49
C THR A 249 14.45 -27.78 -11.65
N GLY A 250 14.99 -27.19 -12.73
CA GLY A 250 15.50 -27.88 -13.88
C GLY A 250 16.94 -28.39 -13.68
N ARG A 251 17.22 -29.60 -14.12
CA ARG A 251 18.60 -30.06 -14.33
C ARG A 251 19.20 -29.16 -15.43
N SER A 252 19.94 -28.15 -15.04
CA SER A 252 20.80 -27.40 -15.95
C SER A 252 21.88 -28.36 -16.44
N SER A 253 21.72 -28.91 -17.64
CA SER A 253 22.82 -29.54 -18.35
C SER A 253 23.74 -28.42 -18.86
N HIS A 254 24.55 -27.86 -17.97
CA HIS A 254 25.71 -27.12 -18.42
C HIS A 254 26.68 -28.10 -19.07
N ARG A 255 26.54 -28.31 -20.39
CA ARG A 255 27.66 -28.74 -21.20
C ARG A 255 28.69 -27.59 -21.18
N LEU A 256 29.67 -27.70 -20.31
CA LEU A 256 30.91 -26.98 -20.45
C LEU A 256 31.50 -27.39 -21.81
N HIS A 257 31.39 -26.56 -22.82
CA HIS A 257 32.19 -26.67 -24.02
C HIS A 257 33.64 -26.43 -23.58
N SER A 258 34.37 -27.52 -23.36
CA SER A 258 35.82 -27.50 -23.32
C SER A 258 36.31 -27.15 -24.73
N THR A 259 36.71 -25.92 -24.92
CA THR A 259 37.52 -25.52 -26.07
C THR A 259 38.92 -26.06 -25.85
N THR A 260 39.15 -27.32 -26.26
CA THR A 260 40.53 -27.77 -26.54
C THR A 260 41.00 -27.06 -27.79
N ARG A 261 41.94 -26.14 -27.67
CA ARG A 261 42.76 -25.68 -28.80
C ARG A 261 43.62 -26.83 -29.28
N PRO A 262 43.64 -27.15 -30.59
CA PRO A 262 44.71 -28.00 -31.13
C PRO A 262 46.01 -27.19 -31.19
N GLY A 263 47.10 -27.82 -30.76
CA GLY A 263 48.46 -27.35 -30.92
C GLY A 263 48.99 -27.37 -32.36
#